data_e7e700eaa79e44dc1eee41f2ad56eed8
#
_entry.id   e7e700eaa79e44dc1eee41f2ad56eed8
#
_cell.length_a   1.000
_cell.length_b   1.000
_cell.length_c   1.000
_cell.angle_alpha   90.00
_cell.angle_beta   90.00
_cell.angle_gamma   90.00
#
_symmetry.space_group_name_H-M   'P 1'
#
loop_
_entity.id
_entity.type
_entity.pdbx_description
1 polymer ?
#
loop_
_entity_poly.entity_id
_entity_poly.type
_entity_poly.pdbx_seq_one_letter_code
_entity_poly.pdbx_strand_id
1 'polypeptide(L)'
;MKIERVIVVRLLCNCYLLSYGEKVLIIDPGDNYEMIVEKIGKREVVGVIVTHRHFDHIGALSMIVDKYKVKVYDRSNLVNGWNVIDVFKFIVIYTPGHKEDAITIYFKDDKVMFCGDFIFRDSIGRWDLEGGNIQEMCRSILEIKKYDRDIIIYPGHGDKTTLGYEMDNNIYFRDDVKYF
;
A
#
# COMPACT_ATOMS: atom_id res chain seq x y z
N MET A 1 -5.92 -4.44 -14.92
CA MET A 1 -6.06 -5.04 -13.56
C MET A 1 -7.39 -4.64 -12.93
N LYS A 2 -8.14 -5.59 -12.31
CA LYS A 2 -9.31 -5.25 -11.48
C LYS A 2 -8.84 -4.99 -10.04
N ILE A 3 -9.35 -3.90 -9.43
CA ILE A 3 -9.02 -3.53 -8.05
C ILE A 3 -10.33 -3.49 -7.26
N GLU A 4 -10.39 -4.24 -6.17
CA GLU A 4 -11.52 -4.26 -5.24
C GLU A 4 -11.02 -3.85 -3.86
N ARG A 5 -11.65 -2.84 -3.27
CA ARG A 5 -11.37 -2.37 -1.91
C ARG A 5 -12.31 -3.08 -0.93
N VAL A 6 -11.76 -3.58 0.15
CA VAL A 6 -12.50 -4.06 1.33
C VAL A 6 -12.08 -3.15 2.48
N ILE A 7 -13.02 -2.35 2.99
CA ILE A 7 -12.77 -1.52 4.17
C ILE A 7 -12.94 -2.41 5.39
N VAL A 8 -11.86 -2.60 6.14
CA VAL A 8 -11.89 -3.44 7.33
C VAL A 8 -12.20 -2.58 8.57
N VAL A 9 -13.08 -3.08 9.44
CA VAL A 9 -13.79 -2.28 10.46
C VAL A 9 -12.84 -1.67 11.49
N ARG A 10 -11.75 -2.34 11.84
CA ARG A 10 -10.79 -1.83 12.81
C ARG A 10 -9.95 -0.75 12.17
N LEU A 11 -10.10 0.51 12.62
CA LEU A 11 -9.44 1.70 12.10
C LEU A 11 -9.74 2.04 10.62
N LEU A 12 -10.72 1.37 9.98
CA LEU A 12 -11.11 1.60 8.59
C LEU A 12 -9.94 1.48 7.60
N CYS A 13 -9.04 0.52 7.85
CA CYS A 13 -7.96 0.20 6.93
C CYS A 13 -8.49 -0.35 5.60
N ASN A 14 -7.83 -0.04 4.53
CA ASN A 14 -8.15 -0.49 3.18
C ASN A 14 -7.35 -1.76 2.84
N CYS A 15 -8.01 -2.92 2.83
CA CYS A 15 -7.48 -4.10 2.19
C CYS A 15 -7.82 -4.07 0.70
N TYR A 16 -6.85 -4.37 -0.17
CA TYR A 16 -7.06 -4.39 -1.61
C TYR A 16 -6.91 -5.81 -2.18
N LEU A 17 -7.86 -6.19 -3.04
CA LEU A 17 -7.81 -7.43 -3.83
C LEU A 17 -7.55 -7.06 -5.28
N LEU A 18 -6.38 -7.40 -5.77
CA LEU A 18 -5.96 -7.14 -7.14
C LEU A 18 -6.15 -8.40 -7.97
N SER A 19 -6.82 -8.31 -9.11
CA SER A 19 -7.08 -9.50 -9.94
C SER A 19 -6.66 -9.33 -11.39
N TYR A 20 -6.00 -10.37 -11.91
CA TYR A 20 -5.88 -10.67 -13.34
C TYR A 20 -6.54 -12.03 -13.61
N GLY A 21 -7.71 -12.03 -14.28
CA GLY A 21 -8.54 -13.22 -14.42
C GLY A 21 -8.94 -13.79 -13.06
N GLU A 22 -8.68 -15.07 -12.84
CA GLU A 22 -8.99 -15.78 -11.60
C GLU A 22 -7.89 -15.65 -10.51
N LYS A 23 -6.75 -15.03 -10.82
CA LYS A 23 -5.65 -14.88 -9.88
C LYS A 23 -5.80 -13.60 -9.06
N VAL A 24 -5.61 -13.71 -7.74
CA VAL A 24 -5.77 -12.62 -6.78
C VAL A 24 -4.49 -12.41 -5.98
N LEU A 25 -4.02 -11.18 -5.94
CA LEU A 25 -2.98 -10.71 -5.03
C LEU A 25 -3.65 -9.82 -3.98
N ILE A 26 -3.40 -10.08 -2.70
CA ILE A 26 -3.98 -9.34 -1.58
C ILE A 26 -2.96 -8.30 -1.09
N ILE A 27 -3.41 -7.09 -0.78
CA ILE A 27 -2.59 -6.06 -0.11
C ILE A 27 -3.26 -5.71 1.21
N ASP A 28 -2.50 -5.74 2.31
CA ASP A 28 -2.84 -5.33 3.67
C ASP A 28 -4.15 -5.94 4.19
N PRO A 29 -4.21 -7.25 4.44
CA PRO A 29 -5.38 -7.89 5.06
C PRO A 29 -5.45 -7.54 6.57
N GLY A 30 -5.93 -6.33 6.88
CA GLY A 30 -5.86 -5.73 8.20
C GLY A 30 -6.83 -6.32 9.22
N ASP A 31 -8.03 -6.71 8.81
CA ASP A 31 -9.08 -7.27 9.67
C ASP A 31 -10.19 -7.92 8.82
N ASN A 32 -11.32 -8.30 9.42
CA ASN A 32 -12.52 -8.80 8.72
C ASN A 32 -12.25 -9.96 7.74
N TYR A 33 -11.51 -10.96 8.22
CA TYR A 33 -11.12 -12.15 7.46
C TYR A 33 -12.27 -12.73 6.62
N GLU A 34 -13.47 -12.91 7.21
CA GLU A 34 -14.63 -13.48 6.52
C GLU A 34 -15.06 -12.66 5.31
N MET A 35 -15.07 -11.33 5.43
CA MET A 35 -15.42 -10.43 4.34
C MET A 35 -14.39 -10.48 3.19
N ILE A 36 -13.11 -10.56 3.55
CA ILE A 36 -12.03 -10.71 2.56
C ILE A 36 -12.21 -12.03 1.80
N VAL A 37 -12.42 -13.14 2.53
CA VAL A 37 -12.62 -14.47 1.94
C VAL A 37 -13.86 -14.53 1.07
N GLU A 38 -14.98 -13.98 1.52
CA GLU A 38 -16.21 -13.90 0.73
C GLU A 38 -15.99 -13.15 -0.58
N LYS A 39 -15.28 -12.01 -0.51
CA LYS A 39 -14.98 -11.19 -1.67
C LYS A 39 -14.03 -11.88 -2.66
N ILE A 40 -13.07 -12.67 -2.18
CA ILE A 40 -12.19 -13.50 -3.01
C ILE A 40 -13.00 -14.58 -3.74
N GLY A 41 -13.96 -15.21 -3.06
CA GLY A 41 -14.79 -16.26 -3.62
C GLY A 41 -13.99 -17.49 -3.99
N LYS A 42 -14.14 -17.95 -5.25
CA LYS A 42 -13.46 -19.16 -5.79
C LYS A 42 -12.12 -18.85 -6.46
N ARG A 43 -11.70 -17.59 -6.49
CA ARG A 43 -10.46 -17.18 -7.16
C ARG A 43 -9.23 -17.74 -6.45
N GLU A 44 -8.16 -17.91 -7.19
CA GLU A 44 -6.86 -18.39 -6.71
C GLU A 44 -6.07 -17.23 -6.08
N VAL A 45 -5.76 -17.30 -4.80
CA VAL A 45 -4.85 -16.34 -4.14
C VAL A 45 -3.41 -16.77 -4.45
N VAL A 46 -2.59 -15.85 -4.99
CA VAL A 46 -1.20 -16.13 -5.37
C VAL A 46 -0.17 -15.54 -4.40
N GLY A 47 -0.62 -14.68 -3.49
CA GLY A 47 0.24 -14.10 -2.46
C GLY A 47 -0.44 -12.97 -1.70
N VAL A 48 0.22 -12.52 -0.65
CA VAL A 48 -0.16 -11.35 0.14
C VAL A 48 1.02 -10.38 0.18
N ILE A 49 0.79 -9.10 -0.11
CA ILE A 49 1.77 -8.03 0.13
C ILE A 49 1.36 -7.28 1.40
N VAL A 50 2.31 -6.98 2.26
CA VAL A 50 2.17 -6.11 3.42
C VAL A 50 2.99 -4.86 3.16
N THR A 51 2.32 -3.70 3.13
CA THR A 51 2.99 -2.41 2.88
C THR A 51 3.85 -1.99 4.06
N HIS A 52 3.39 -2.24 5.29
CA HIS A 52 4.12 -2.07 6.54
C HIS A 52 3.44 -2.87 7.65
N ARG A 53 4.13 -3.10 8.78
CA ARG A 53 3.68 -4.03 9.81
C ARG A 53 2.97 -3.36 10.99
N HIS A 54 2.12 -2.34 10.76
CA HIS A 54 1.16 -1.93 11.78
C HIS A 54 0.04 -2.96 11.90
N PHE A 55 -0.50 -3.08 13.11
CA PHE A 55 -1.44 -4.16 13.46
C PHE A 55 -2.73 -4.15 12.65
N ASP A 56 -3.18 -2.98 12.23
CA ASP A 56 -4.40 -2.78 11.43
C ASP A 56 -4.22 -3.10 9.92
N HIS A 57 -2.98 -3.33 9.49
CA HIS A 57 -2.65 -3.83 8.13
C HIS A 57 -2.45 -5.35 8.08
N ILE A 58 -2.29 -6.01 9.24
CA ILE A 58 -1.93 -7.43 9.31
C ILE A 58 -2.85 -8.29 10.20
N GLY A 59 -3.93 -7.73 10.73
CA GLY A 59 -4.78 -8.43 11.71
C GLY A 59 -5.41 -9.73 11.20
N ALA A 60 -5.79 -9.82 9.91
CA ALA A 60 -6.29 -11.04 9.28
C ALA A 60 -5.19 -11.86 8.56
N LEU A 61 -3.92 -11.39 8.54
CA LEU A 61 -2.85 -11.97 7.75
C LEU A 61 -2.63 -13.46 8.03
N SER A 62 -2.54 -13.85 9.29
CA SER A 62 -2.28 -15.26 9.66
C SER A 62 -3.38 -16.19 9.17
N MET A 63 -4.65 -15.78 9.32
CA MET A 63 -5.82 -16.57 8.88
C MET A 63 -5.86 -16.69 7.33
N ILE A 64 -5.52 -15.64 6.61
CA ILE A 64 -5.42 -15.64 5.14
C ILE A 64 -4.30 -16.59 4.68
N VAL A 65 -3.12 -16.49 5.29
CA VAL A 65 -1.98 -17.37 4.98
C VAL A 65 -2.32 -18.83 5.28
N ASP A 66 -2.95 -19.10 6.40
CA ASP A 66 -3.35 -20.47 6.79
C ASP A 66 -4.39 -21.06 5.84
N LYS A 67 -5.35 -20.26 5.39
CA LYS A 67 -6.39 -20.71 4.47
C LYS A 67 -5.85 -21.02 3.08
N TYR A 68 -5.08 -20.07 2.50
CA TYR A 68 -4.67 -20.13 1.09
C TYR A 68 -3.29 -20.73 0.89
N LYS A 69 -2.51 -20.96 1.96
CA LYS A 69 -1.13 -21.51 1.94
C LYS A 69 -0.19 -20.73 1.01
N VAL A 70 -0.32 -19.41 1.05
CA VAL A 70 0.44 -18.48 0.19
C VAL A 70 1.57 -17.79 0.94
N LYS A 71 2.54 -17.29 0.17
CA LYS A 71 3.66 -16.52 0.69
C LYS A 71 3.25 -15.09 1.02
N VAL A 72 3.84 -14.54 2.08
CA VAL A 72 3.78 -13.12 2.44
C VAL A 72 5.00 -12.41 1.86
N TYR A 73 4.75 -11.27 1.25
CA TYR A 73 5.75 -10.39 0.66
C TYR A 73 5.71 -9.04 1.36
N ASP A 74 6.88 -8.55 1.76
CA ASP A 74 7.05 -7.27 2.43
C ASP A 74 8.46 -6.71 2.18
N ARG A 75 8.81 -5.65 2.88
CA ARG A 75 10.12 -5.00 2.82
C ARG A 75 11.31 -5.94 3.00
N SER A 76 11.14 -7.05 3.72
CA SER A 76 12.22 -8.00 4.03
C SER A 76 12.56 -8.93 2.87
N ASN A 77 11.65 -9.14 1.91
CA ASN A 77 11.83 -10.11 0.83
C ASN A 77 11.43 -9.58 -0.56
N LEU A 78 11.01 -8.33 -0.67
CA LEU A 78 10.86 -7.59 -1.93
C LEU A 78 12.05 -6.65 -2.11
N VAL A 79 12.54 -6.55 -3.36
CA VAL A 79 13.66 -5.64 -3.69
C VAL A 79 13.14 -4.28 -4.15
N ASN A 80 13.86 -3.21 -3.86
CA ASN A 80 13.56 -1.89 -4.44
C ASN A 80 13.73 -1.96 -5.96
N GLY A 81 12.67 -1.66 -6.71
CA GLY A 81 12.63 -1.84 -8.16
C GLY A 81 11.69 -2.94 -8.61
N TRP A 82 11.97 -3.60 -9.73
CA TRP A 82 11.08 -4.58 -10.34
C TRP A 82 10.97 -5.88 -9.54
N ASN A 83 9.73 -6.31 -9.32
CA ASN A 83 9.35 -7.58 -8.70
C ASN A 83 8.25 -8.27 -9.51
N VAL A 84 8.12 -9.59 -9.32
CA VAL A 84 7.08 -10.41 -9.93
C VAL A 84 6.55 -11.40 -8.89
N ILE A 85 5.22 -11.44 -8.78
CA ILE A 85 4.50 -12.47 -8.02
C ILE A 85 3.49 -13.09 -8.97
N ASP A 86 3.74 -14.32 -9.41
CA ASP A 86 2.94 -15.01 -10.41
C ASP A 86 2.74 -14.13 -11.67
N VAL A 87 1.51 -13.71 -12.01
CA VAL A 87 1.18 -12.83 -13.15
C VAL A 87 1.33 -11.34 -12.84
N PHE A 88 1.55 -10.97 -11.58
CA PHE A 88 1.64 -9.59 -11.15
C PHE A 88 3.08 -9.09 -11.25
N LYS A 89 3.32 -8.15 -12.16
CA LYS A 89 4.60 -7.45 -12.33
C LYS A 89 4.46 -6.00 -11.85
N PHE A 90 5.32 -5.58 -10.94
CA PHE A 90 5.25 -4.27 -10.29
C PHE A 90 6.63 -3.77 -9.86
N ILE A 91 6.69 -2.49 -9.53
CA ILE A 91 7.86 -1.84 -8.95
C ILE A 91 7.58 -1.63 -7.46
N VAL A 92 8.53 -2.01 -6.62
CA VAL A 92 8.55 -1.64 -5.20
C VAL A 92 9.40 -0.38 -5.04
N ILE A 93 8.87 0.58 -4.31
CA ILE A 93 9.57 1.80 -3.90
C ILE A 93 9.63 1.77 -2.39
N TYR A 94 10.84 1.85 -1.84
CA TYR A 94 10.99 1.97 -0.39
C TYR A 94 10.61 3.38 0.03
N THR A 95 9.57 3.48 0.87
CA THR A 95 8.98 4.74 1.33
C THR A 95 8.92 4.81 2.86
N PRO A 96 10.09 4.70 3.54
CA PRO A 96 10.13 4.84 4.98
C PRO A 96 9.71 6.25 5.41
N GLY A 97 9.25 6.36 6.65
CA GLY A 97 8.84 7.64 7.24
C GLY A 97 7.70 7.48 8.23
N HIS A 98 6.57 6.91 7.83
CA HIS A 98 5.51 6.48 8.74
C HIS A 98 6.00 5.28 9.58
N LYS A 99 6.66 4.34 8.92
CA LYS A 99 7.36 3.20 9.52
C LYS A 99 8.62 2.87 8.72
N GLU A 100 9.62 2.29 9.37
CA GLU A 100 10.92 1.96 8.76
C GLU A 100 10.82 0.88 7.66
N ASP A 101 9.84 -0.02 7.75
CA ASP A 101 9.58 -1.10 6.81
C ASP A 101 8.58 -0.74 5.68
N ALA A 102 8.13 0.52 5.62
CA ALA A 102 7.12 0.94 4.67
C ALA A 102 7.59 0.88 3.22
N ILE A 103 6.71 0.34 2.36
CA ILE A 103 6.91 0.23 0.91
C ILE A 103 5.66 0.70 0.15
N THR A 104 5.89 1.27 -1.02
CA THR A 104 4.86 1.56 -2.03
C THR A 104 4.97 0.58 -3.18
N ILE A 105 3.85 0.04 -3.62
CA ILE A 105 3.74 -0.92 -4.72
C ILE A 105 3.19 -0.20 -5.95
N TYR A 106 3.97 -0.11 -7.03
CA TYR A 106 3.61 0.59 -8.24
C TYR A 106 3.40 -0.35 -9.42
N PHE A 107 2.17 -0.47 -9.89
CA PHE A 107 1.80 -1.15 -11.13
C PHE A 107 1.86 -0.15 -12.28
N LYS A 108 3.00 -0.12 -12.98
CA LYS A 108 3.32 0.89 -13.99
C LYS A 108 2.33 0.90 -15.15
N ASP A 109 1.97 -0.29 -15.65
CA ASP A 109 1.10 -0.43 -16.82
C ASP A 109 -0.35 -0.02 -16.53
N ASP A 110 -0.78 -0.14 -15.26
CA ASP A 110 -2.11 0.29 -14.79
C ASP A 110 -2.11 1.72 -14.25
N LYS A 111 -0.93 2.35 -14.08
CA LYS A 111 -0.73 3.68 -13.47
C LYS A 111 -1.35 3.80 -12.07
N VAL A 112 -1.14 2.80 -11.22
CA VAL A 112 -1.68 2.79 -9.85
C VAL A 112 -0.59 2.47 -8.83
N MET A 113 -0.66 3.12 -7.67
CA MET A 113 0.20 2.87 -6.51
C MET A 113 -0.63 2.49 -5.29
N PHE A 114 -0.15 1.51 -4.52
CA PHE A 114 -0.64 1.16 -3.19
C PHE A 114 0.44 1.54 -2.20
N CYS A 115 0.20 2.55 -1.39
CA CYS A 115 1.24 3.19 -0.59
C CYS A 115 1.12 2.96 0.92
N GLY A 116 0.16 2.12 1.37
CA GLY A 116 -0.12 2.00 2.80
C GLY A 116 -0.35 3.37 3.45
N ASP A 117 0.26 3.59 4.60
CA ASP A 117 0.13 4.83 5.36
C ASP A 117 1.20 5.87 5.03
N PHE A 118 1.66 5.91 3.78
CA PHE A 118 2.60 6.92 3.33
C PHE A 118 1.90 8.21 2.90
N ILE A 119 0.96 8.12 1.94
CA ILE A 119 0.23 9.26 1.39
C ILE A 119 -1.27 9.02 1.55
N PHE A 120 -1.98 9.99 2.11
CA PHE A 120 -3.43 10.07 2.16
C PHE A 120 -3.92 11.25 1.33
N ARG A 121 -5.21 11.29 1.03
CA ARG A 121 -5.79 12.48 0.42
C ARG A 121 -5.65 13.67 1.35
N ASP A 122 -4.98 14.73 0.86
CA ASP A 122 -4.68 15.99 1.57
C ASP A 122 -3.78 15.84 2.82
N SER A 123 -3.17 14.65 3.04
CA SER A 123 -2.36 14.38 4.22
C SER A 123 -1.29 13.31 3.96
N ILE A 124 -0.50 13.01 4.98
CA ILE A 124 0.48 11.91 5.01
C ILE A 124 0.33 11.12 6.31
N GLY A 125 0.91 9.92 6.36
CA GLY A 125 1.00 9.13 7.59
C GLY A 125 1.80 9.86 8.66
N ARG A 126 1.42 9.66 9.94
CA ARG A 126 2.20 10.21 11.07
C ARG A 126 3.57 9.53 11.12
N TRP A 127 4.55 10.32 11.54
CA TRP A 127 5.96 9.91 11.62
C TRP A 127 6.51 9.91 13.07
N ASP A 128 5.65 10.22 14.04
CA ASP A 128 5.97 10.38 15.46
C ASP A 128 5.67 9.12 16.30
N LEU A 129 5.34 8.02 15.64
CA LEU A 129 5.17 6.70 16.26
C LEU A 129 6.50 5.92 16.25
N GLU A 130 6.54 4.81 16.98
CA GLU A 130 7.68 3.90 16.98
C GLU A 130 8.01 3.40 15.57
N GLY A 131 9.27 3.58 15.14
CA GLY A 131 9.75 3.30 13.78
C GLY A 131 9.45 4.40 12.77
N GLY A 132 8.81 5.52 13.18
CA GLY A 132 8.57 6.68 12.34
C GLY A 132 9.77 7.65 12.31
N ASN A 133 9.91 8.39 11.20
CA ASN A 133 10.99 9.34 10.99
C ASN A 133 10.61 10.39 9.97
N ILE A 134 10.59 11.66 10.38
CA ILE A 134 10.21 12.78 9.50
C ILE A 134 11.20 13.01 8.36
N GLN A 135 12.50 12.85 8.60
CA GLN A 135 13.52 13.05 7.56
C GLN A 135 13.38 11.99 6.45
N GLU A 136 13.10 10.74 6.84
CA GLU A 136 12.82 9.67 5.88
C GLU A 136 11.50 9.92 5.14
N MET A 137 10.46 10.42 5.82
CA MET A 137 9.19 10.81 5.20
C MET A 137 9.42 11.86 4.11
N CYS A 138 10.20 12.91 4.41
CA CYS A 138 10.54 13.94 3.44
C CYS A 138 11.29 13.38 2.22
N ARG A 139 12.26 12.49 2.43
CA ARG A 139 12.99 11.82 1.34
C ARG A 139 12.06 10.97 0.48
N SER A 140 11.16 10.24 1.10
CA SER A 140 10.16 9.43 0.41
C SER A 140 9.21 10.29 -0.43
N ILE A 141 8.77 11.46 0.07
CA ILE A 141 7.97 12.42 -0.68
C ILE A 141 8.75 12.97 -1.88
N LEU A 142 10.00 13.36 -1.71
CA LEU A 142 10.85 13.84 -2.80
C LEU A 142 11.07 12.76 -3.87
N GLU A 143 11.18 11.50 -3.48
CA GLU A 143 11.30 10.38 -4.41
C GLU A 143 10.02 10.15 -5.20
N ILE A 144 8.86 10.13 -4.54
CA ILE A 144 7.58 9.87 -5.20
C ILE A 144 7.17 11.02 -6.14
N LYS A 145 7.56 12.26 -5.87
CA LYS A 145 7.32 13.43 -6.74
C LYS A 145 7.97 13.30 -8.13
N LYS A 146 8.89 12.36 -8.34
CA LYS A 146 9.52 12.10 -9.64
C LYS A 146 8.67 11.29 -10.60
N TYR A 147 7.56 10.73 -10.12
CA TYR A 147 6.66 9.88 -10.90
C TYR A 147 5.57 10.70 -11.59
N ASP A 148 4.87 10.06 -12.56
CA ASP A 148 3.83 10.72 -13.35
C ASP A 148 2.66 11.19 -12.49
N ARG A 149 2.20 12.40 -12.73
CA ARG A 149 1.14 13.07 -11.96
C ARG A 149 -0.24 12.40 -12.09
N ASP A 150 -0.48 11.64 -13.17
CA ASP A 150 -1.75 10.95 -13.43
C ASP A 150 -1.87 9.58 -12.72
N ILE A 151 -0.85 9.18 -11.97
CA ILE A 151 -0.88 7.96 -11.16
C ILE A 151 -1.95 8.06 -10.07
N ILE A 152 -2.81 7.03 -10.01
CA ILE A 152 -3.81 6.90 -8.95
C ILE A 152 -3.15 6.28 -7.72
N ILE A 153 -3.33 6.91 -6.57
CA ILE A 153 -2.82 6.45 -5.27
C ILE A 153 -3.96 5.79 -4.49
N TYR A 154 -3.74 4.57 -4.05
CA TYR A 154 -4.59 3.79 -3.16
C TYR A 154 -3.94 3.73 -1.78
N PRO A 155 -4.43 4.54 -0.81
CA PRO A 155 -3.86 4.61 0.54
C PRO A 155 -4.31 3.47 1.46
N GLY A 156 -3.62 3.30 2.58
CA GLY A 156 -4.03 2.41 3.67
C GLY A 156 -5.34 2.82 4.34
N HIS A 157 -5.66 4.12 4.36
CA HIS A 157 -6.90 4.67 4.93
C HIS A 157 -7.52 5.73 4.02
N GLY A 158 -8.86 5.85 4.09
CA GLY A 158 -9.61 6.87 3.36
C GLY A 158 -9.74 6.57 1.87
N ASP A 159 -10.02 7.62 1.10
CA ASP A 159 -10.28 7.51 -0.33
C ASP A 159 -9.00 7.63 -1.17
N LYS A 160 -9.06 7.04 -2.36
CA LYS A 160 -8.00 7.19 -3.36
C LYS A 160 -7.85 8.63 -3.81
N THR A 161 -6.64 8.97 -4.25
CA THR A 161 -6.28 10.27 -4.80
C THR A 161 -5.44 10.10 -6.07
N THR A 162 -4.84 11.17 -6.58
CA THR A 162 -3.82 11.10 -7.64
C THR A 162 -2.56 11.81 -7.16
N LEU A 163 -1.40 11.38 -7.67
CA LEU A 163 -0.14 12.03 -7.32
C LEU A 163 -0.15 13.52 -7.68
N GLY A 164 -0.72 13.88 -8.83
CA GLY A 164 -0.85 15.28 -9.25
C GLY A 164 -1.71 16.12 -8.32
N TYR A 165 -2.83 15.57 -7.85
CA TYR A 165 -3.67 16.25 -6.86
C TYR A 165 -2.91 16.52 -5.56
N GLU A 166 -2.17 15.53 -5.05
CA GLU A 166 -1.39 15.69 -3.82
C GLU A 166 -0.24 16.70 -4.02
N MET A 167 0.42 16.69 -5.17
CA MET A 167 1.47 17.68 -5.48
C MET A 167 0.95 19.13 -5.49
N ASP A 168 -0.32 19.34 -5.86
CA ASP A 168 -0.92 20.67 -5.95
C ASP A 168 -1.58 21.12 -4.64
N ASN A 169 -2.15 20.19 -3.86
CA ASN A 169 -3.06 20.52 -2.76
C ASN A 169 -2.54 20.10 -1.38
N ASN A 170 -1.75 19.03 -1.31
CA ASN A 170 -1.25 18.50 -0.04
C ASN A 170 -0.11 19.38 0.49
N ILE A 171 -0.31 19.94 1.68
CA ILE A 171 0.68 20.86 2.30
C ILE A 171 2.05 20.20 2.49
N TYR A 172 2.09 18.89 2.70
CA TYR A 172 3.32 18.12 2.88
C TYR A 172 4.11 17.88 1.57
N PHE A 173 3.55 18.22 0.42
CA PHE A 173 4.23 18.15 -0.88
C PHE A 173 4.82 19.50 -1.33
N ARG A 174 4.60 20.58 -0.56
CA ARG A 174 5.13 21.90 -0.88
C ARG A 174 6.62 21.97 -0.58
N ASP A 175 7.36 22.65 -1.43
CA ASP A 175 8.83 22.81 -1.29
C ASP A 175 9.22 23.84 -0.21
N ASP A 176 8.28 24.70 0.21
CA ASP A 176 8.46 25.76 1.22
C ASP A 176 8.11 25.30 2.65
N VAL A 177 7.57 24.11 2.83
CA VAL A 177 7.24 23.59 4.16
C VAL A 177 8.51 23.12 4.87
N LYS A 178 8.89 23.84 5.91
CA LYS A 178 9.89 23.39 6.87
C LYS A 178 9.20 22.49 7.88
N TYR A 179 9.54 21.21 7.86
CA TYR A 179 9.00 20.20 8.80
C TYR A 179 9.63 20.27 10.21
N PHE A 180 10.20 21.43 10.58
CA PHE A 180 10.87 21.68 11.86
C PHE A 180 10.48 23.03 12.45
#